data_5084c1ee96da53a1eff450986dd0d276
#
_entry.id   5084c1ee96da53a1eff450986dd0d276
#
_cell.length_a   1.000
_cell.length_b   1.000
_cell.length_c   1.000
_cell.angle_alpha   90.00
_cell.angle_beta   90.00
_cell.angle_gamma   90.00
#
_symmetry.space_group_name_H-M   'P 1'
#
loop_
_entity.id
_entity.type
_entity.pdbx_description
1 polymer ?
#
loop_
_entity_poly.entity_id
_entity_poly.type
_entity_poly.pdbx_seq_one_letter_code
_entity_poly.pdbx_strand_id
1 'polypeptide(L)'
;MEPEFKAHNFVHGAQRIRTILDQTELEFPELQCLPTPSALTFYKGVAATAAVLFVDIRGSQELPLVMDSSGVAKLYSAFMGEMIAVCAGETHCQDVNVVGDKMWAVFRTPAREDIDRAFYCVRVAHSMVIILNRELQCRDLPTIEVGFGLAWGDICMHWPLSMSSEDSAALYSGEVINRAATLASQASLTHADHPLLVDEAVYENLDPVNQQWLTWNERSECWHGNVVDEYINAWTLAQYD
;
A
#
# COMPACT_ATOMS: atom_id res chain seq x y z
N MET A 1 -6.22 5.29 -18.61
CA MET A 1 -7.53 5.48 -19.31
C MET A 1 -7.63 6.93 -19.76
N GLU A 2 -7.67 7.19 -21.06
CA GLU A 2 -7.98 8.53 -21.56
C GLU A 2 -9.50 8.72 -21.53
N PRO A 3 -10.01 9.78 -20.87
CA PRO A 3 -11.45 9.99 -20.79
C PRO A 3 -12.00 10.45 -22.13
N GLU A 4 -12.81 9.62 -22.80
CA GLU A 4 -13.67 10.09 -23.88
C GLU A 4 -14.78 10.98 -23.32
N PHE A 5 -14.88 12.20 -23.85
CA PHE A 5 -15.96 13.10 -23.44
C PHE A 5 -17.32 12.51 -23.84
N LYS A 6 -18.14 12.16 -22.84
CA LYS A 6 -19.55 11.84 -23.00
C LYS A 6 -20.34 12.72 -22.05
N ALA A 7 -21.31 13.48 -22.57
CA ALA A 7 -22.18 14.28 -21.73
C ALA A 7 -22.89 13.37 -20.70
N HIS A 8 -22.77 13.70 -19.41
CA HIS A 8 -23.40 12.93 -18.35
C HIS A 8 -24.94 13.05 -18.43
N ASN A 9 -25.62 11.92 -18.52
CA ASN A 9 -27.06 11.84 -18.44
C ASN A 9 -27.49 11.39 -17.04
N PHE A 10 -28.00 12.32 -16.25
CA PHE A 10 -28.39 12.05 -14.85
C PHE A 10 -29.57 11.06 -14.73
N VAL A 11 -30.48 11.01 -15.72
CA VAL A 11 -31.59 10.06 -15.71
C VAL A 11 -31.06 8.63 -15.84
N HIS A 12 -30.17 8.39 -16.79
CA HIS A 12 -29.48 7.11 -16.91
C HIS A 12 -28.59 6.83 -15.66
N GLY A 13 -27.98 7.87 -15.07
CA GLY A 13 -27.27 7.76 -13.81
C GLY A 13 -28.15 7.25 -12.68
N ALA A 14 -29.34 7.86 -12.51
CA ALA A 14 -30.32 7.45 -11.51
C ALA A 14 -30.81 6.01 -11.74
N GLN A 15 -31.00 5.63 -13.00
CA GLN A 15 -31.39 4.24 -13.34
C GLN A 15 -30.28 3.25 -12.97
N ARG A 16 -29.01 3.53 -13.29
CA ARG A 16 -27.88 2.67 -12.88
C ARG A 16 -27.80 2.53 -11.37
N ILE A 17 -27.91 3.63 -10.62
CA ILE A 17 -27.93 3.61 -9.15
C ILE A 17 -29.04 2.68 -8.64
N ARG A 18 -30.26 2.84 -9.12
CA ARG A 18 -31.38 1.97 -8.74
C ARG A 18 -31.10 0.51 -9.06
N THR A 19 -30.70 0.21 -10.30
CA THR A 19 -30.36 -1.16 -10.73
C THR A 19 -29.31 -1.80 -9.81
N ILE A 20 -28.28 -1.05 -9.38
CA ILE A 20 -27.26 -1.54 -8.47
C ILE A 20 -27.82 -1.79 -7.08
N LEU A 21 -28.61 -0.84 -6.54
CA LEU A 21 -29.15 -0.94 -5.18
C LEU A 21 -30.32 -1.95 -5.06
N ASP A 22 -31.08 -2.17 -6.15
CA ASP A 22 -32.14 -3.14 -6.19
C ASP A 22 -31.65 -4.60 -6.42
N GLN A 23 -30.35 -4.79 -6.65
CA GLN A 23 -29.79 -6.13 -6.70
C GLN A 23 -29.82 -6.77 -5.31
N THR A 24 -30.67 -7.75 -5.15
CA THR A 24 -30.97 -8.37 -3.85
C THR A 24 -29.90 -9.32 -3.33
N GLU A 25 -28.94 -9.74 -4.16
CA GLU A 25 -27.91 -10.69 -3.76
C GLU A 25 -26.60 -10.42 -4.51
N LEU A 26 -25.76 -9.53 -3.98
CA LEU A 26 -24.33 -9.60 -4.23
C LEU A 26 -23.78 -10.72 -3.34
N GLU A 27 -23.54 -11.89 -3.91
CA GLU A 27 -22.85 -12.94 -3.19
C GLU A 27 -21.38 -12.55 -3.01
N PHE A 28 -20.93 -12.52 -1.76
CA PHE A 28 -19.52 -12.41 -1.39
C PHE A 28 -19.08 -13.72 -0.73
N PRO A 29 -18.82 -14.77 -1.51
CA PRO A 29 -18.31 -16.00 -0.94
C PRO A 29 -16.97 -15.71 -0.24
N GLU A 30 -16.81 -16.26 0.96
CA GLU A 30 -15.53 -16.30 1.64
C GLU A 30 -14.60 -17.29 0.93
N LEU A 31 -13.43 -16.81 0.55
CA LEU A 31 -12.38 -17.59 -0.05
C LEU A 31 -11.16 -17.61 0.87
N GLN A 32 -10.37 -18.66 0.77
CA GLN A 32 -9.13 -18.78 1.51
C GLN A 32 -8.09 -17.70 1.12
N CYS A 33 -8.17 -17.21 -0.12
CA CYS A 33 -7.36 -16.08 -0.59
C CYS A 33 -8.08 -15.34 -1.73
N LEU A 34 -7.66 -14.10 -2.00
CA LEU A 34 -8.15 -13.33 -3.13
C LEU A 34 -7.82 -14.03 -4.45
N PRO A 35 -8.80 -14.19 -5.36
CA PRO A 35 -8.56 -14.71 -6.70
C PRO A 35 -7.87 -13.64 -7.56
N THR A 36 -7.33 -14.06 -8.71
CA THR A 36 -6.86 -13.08 -9.69
C THR A 36 -8.03 -12.21 -10.18
N PRO A 37 -7.80 -10.91 -10.48
CA PRO A 37 -8.88 -10.02 -10.93
C PRO A 37 -9.65 -10.57 -12.14
N SER A 38 -8.99 -11.28 -13.05
CA SER A 38 -9.62 -11.92 -14.21
C SER A 38 -10.61 -13.05 -13.87
N ALA A 39 -10.58 -13.59 -12.66
CA ALA A 39 -11.51 -14.63 -12.21
C ALA A 39 -12.83 -14.06 -11.65
N LEU A 40 -12.92 -12.74 -11.42
CA LEU A 40 -14.13 -12.10 -10.97
C LEU A 40 -15.13 -11.91 -12.12
N THR A 41 -16.40 -12.06 -11.82
CA THR A 41 -17.51 -11.70 -12.73
C THR A 41 -18.19 -10.43 -12.27
N PHE A 42 -18.87 -9.72 -13.19
CA PHE A 42 -19.49 -8.42 -12.94
C PHE A 42 -20.48 -8.36 -11.75
N TYR A 43 -21.01 -9.49 -11.33
CA TYR A 43 -22.01 -9.58 -10.27
C TYR A 43 -21.53 -10.28 -9.01
N LYS A 44 -20.23 -10.63 -8.96
CA LYS A 44 -19.67 -11.34 -7.82
C LYS A 44 -18.52 -10.54 -7.24
N GLY A 45 -18.62 -10.23 -5.97
CA GLY A 45 -17.48 -9.89 -5.13
C GLY A 45 -16.96 -11.16 -4.46
N VAL A 46 -15.84 -11.06 -3.79
CA VAL A 46 -15.28 -12.10 -2.92
C VAL A 46 -14.81 -11.47 -1.64
N ALA A 47 -14.97 -12.18 -0.54
CA ALA A 47 -14.37 -11.84 0.75
C ALA A 47 -13.21 -12.81 1.03
N ALA A 48 -12.12 -12.30 1.55
CA ALA A 48 -10.96 -13.08 1.98
C ALA A 48 -10.18 -12.29 3.02
N THR A 49 -9.16 -12.88 3.61
CA THR A 49 -8.15 -12.14 4.37
C THR A 49 -6.98 -11.75 3.47
N ALA A 50 -6.40 -10.59 3.74
CA ALA A 50 -5.24 -10.10 3.01
C ALA A 50 -4.37 -9.20 3.90
N ALA A 51 -3.08 -9.08 3.58
CA ALA A 51 -2.26 -8.01 4.12
C ALA A 51 -2.33 -6.79 3.21
N VAL A 52 -2.42 -5.62 3.81
CA VAL A 52 -2.46 -4.32 3.11
C VAL A 52 -1.33 -3.45 3.62
N LEU A 53 -0.51 -2.99 2.70
CA LEU A 53 0.57 -2.05 2.96
C LEU A 53 0.19 -0.67 2.42
N PHE A 54 0.28 0.36 3.24
CA PHE A 54 0.29 1.76 2.80
C PHE A 54 1.68 2.37 2.98
N VAL A 55 2.04 3.22 2.05
CA VAL A 55 3.30 3.99 2.05
C VAL A 55 2.97 5.45 1.77
N ASP A 56 3.46 6.35 2.62
CA ASP A 56 3.08 7.77 2.61
C ASP A 56 4.29 8.67 2.88
N ILE A 57 4.59 9.62 1.96
CA ILE A 57 5.68 10.59 2.14
C ILE A 57 5.25 11.64 3.16
N ARG A 58 6.09 11.85 4.17
CA ARG A 58 5.87 12.91 5.17
C ARG A 58 6.16 14.29 4.59
N GLY A 59 5.28 15.26 4.89
CA GLY A 59 5.49 16.64 4.46
C GLY A 59 5.56 16.84 2.94
N SER A 60 4.98 15.94 2.15
CA SER A 60 5.00 15.99 0.69
C SER A 60 4.52 17.32 0.11
N GLN A 61 3.59 17.99 0.79
CA GLN A 61 3.09 19.31 0.45
C GLN A 61 4.14 20.42 0.55
N GLU A 62 5.23 20.19 1.30
CA GLU A 62 6.31 21.15 1.48
C GLU A 62 7.40 21.01 0.40
N LEU A 63 7.48 19.88 -0.29
CA LEU A 63 8.47 19.62 -1.34
C LEU A 63 8.49 20.70 -2.43
N PRO A 64 7.34 21.19 -2.95
CA PRO A 64 7.33 22.28 -3.94
C PRO A 64 7.82 23.63 -3.42
N LEU A 65 7.98 23.79 -2.10
CA LEU A 65 8.53 25.02 -1.50
C LEU A 65 10.07 25.03 -1.48
N VAL A 66 10.69 23.84 -1.55
CA VAL A 66 12.14 23.64 -1.42
C VAL A 66 12.79 23.05 -2.66
N MET A 67 11.99 22.62 -3.64
CA MET A 67 12.44 22.04 -4.92
C MET A 67 11.65 22.65 -6.07
N ASP A 68 12.27 22.74 -7.24
CA ASP A 68 11.56 23.07 -8.48
C ASP A 68 10.66 21.90 -8.96
N SER A 69 9.75 22.18 -9.89
CA SER A 69 8.81 21.18 -10.40
C SER A 69 9.52 19.96 -11.02
N SER A 70 10.70 20.16 -11.64
CA SER A 70 11.49 19.07 -12.22
C SER A 70 12.08 18.18 -11.14
N GLY A 71 12.60 18.78 -10.07
CA GLY A 71 13.13 18.06 -8.91
C GLY A 71 12.05 17.23 -8.21
N VAL A 72 10.90 17.84 -7.95
CA VAL A 72 9.74 17.14 -7.37
C VAL A 72 9.32 15.97 -8.25
N ALA A 73 9.19 16.17 -9.57
CA ALA A 73 8.81 15.11 -10.50
C ALA A 73 9.81 13.95 -10.52
N LYS A 74 11.12 14.24 -10.47
CA LYS A 74 12.17 13.20 -10.41
C LYS A 74 12.12 12.44 -9.09
N LEU A 75 11.93 13.13 -7.97
CA LEU A 75 11.81 12.50 -6.65
C LEU A 75 10.61 11.55 -6.62
N TYR A 76 9.43 12.01 -7.04
CA TYR A 76 8.25 11.15 -7.10
C TYR A 76 8.43 9.97 -8.06
N SER A 77 9.06 10.18 -9.22
CA SER A 77 9.32 9.11 -10.18
C SER A 77 10.26 8.04 -9.60
N ALA A 78 11.33 8.46 -8.93
CA ALA A 78 12.26 7.54 -8.28
C ALA A 78 11.59 6.81 -7.12
N PHE A 79 10.92 7.54 -6.22
CA PHE A 79 10.26 6.96 -5.06
C PHE A 79 9.14 5.98 -5.46
N MET A 80 8.16 6.43 -6.23
CA MET A 80 7.03 5.59 -6.64
C MET A 80 7.47 4.41 -7.51
N GLY A 81 8.44 4.65 -8.41
CA GLY A 81 9.00 3.59 -9.24
C GLY A 81 9.57 2.44 -8.43
N GLU A 82 10.37 2.75 -7.40
CA GLU A 82 10.96 1.73 -6.52
C GLU A 82 9.94 1.07 -5.60
N MET A 83 9.01 1.85 -5.01
CA MET A 83 7.96 1.28 -4.16
C MET A 83 7.07 0.30 -4.95
N ILE A 84 6.69 0.66 -6.18
CA ILE A 84 5.92 -0.23 -7.07
C ILE A 84 6.75 -1.46 -7.43
N ALA A 85 8.02 -1.29 -7.79
CA ALA A 85 8.89 -2.39 -8.20
C ALA A 85 9.11 -3.41 -7.06
N VAL A 86 9.29 -2.93 -5.83
CA VAL A 86 9.44 -3.79 -4.65
C VAL A 86 8.16 -4.61 -4.42
N CYS A 87 7.00 -3.95 -4.39
CA CYS A 87 5.73 -4.66 -4.17
C CYS A 87 5.41 -5.62 -5.31
N ALA A 88 5.52 -5.16 -6.57
CA ALA A 88 5.24 -5.99 -7.74
C ALA A 88 6.25 -7.15 -7.93
N GLY A 89 7.43 -7.06 -7.32
CA GLY A 89 8.41 -8.13 -7.28
C GLY A 89 8.04 -9.29 -6.35
N GLU A 90 7.06 -9.11 -5.45
CA GLU A 90 6.57 -10.16 -4.58
C GLU A 90 5.45 -10.96 -5.26
N THR A 91 5.61 -12.29 -5.32
CA THR A 91 4.68 -13.19 -6.02
C THR A 91 3.26 -13.21 -5.44
N HIS A 92 3.11 -12.83 -4.18
CA HIS A 92 1.83 -12.73 -3.49
C HIS A 92 1.22 -11.33 -3.56
N CYS A 93 1.91 -10.35 -4.15
CA CYS A 93 1.32 -9.05 -4.41
C CYS A 93 0.17 -9.20 -5.42
N GLN A 94 -1.03 -8.81 -4.99
CA GLN A 94 -2.25 -8.90 -5.79
C GLN A 94 -2.43 -7.67 -6.66
N ASP A 95 -2.19 -6.50 -6.09
CA ASP A 95 -2.41 -5.22 -6.74
C ASP A 95 -1.58 -4.11 -6.07
N VAL A 96 -1.21 -3.10 -6.85
CA VAL A 96 -0.50 -1.90 -6.39
C VAL A 96 -1.21 -0.68 -6.94
N ASN A 97 -1.59 0.23 -6.06
CA ASN A 97 -2.35 1.42 -6.38
C ASN A 97 -1.61 2.68 -5.93
N VAL A 98 -1.58 3.70 -6.78
CA VAL A 98 -0.99 5.00 -6.48
C VAL A 98 -2.08 6.05 -6.41
N VAL A 99 -2.10 6.84 -5.33
CA VAL A 99 -3.06 7.92 -5.12
C VAL A 99 -2.31 9.16 -4.63
N GLY A 100 -2.00 10.07 -5.55
CA GLY A 100 -1.21 11.27 -5.24
C GLY A 100 0.21 10.92 -4.80
N ASP A 101 0.55 11.28 -3.57
CA ASP A 101 1.83 11.05 -2.91
C ASP A 101 1.89 9.73 -2.12
N LYS A 102 0.85 8.93 -2.20
CA LYS A 102 0.69 7.67 -1.49
C LYS A 102 0.64 6.48 -2.43
N MET A 103 1.12 5.37 -1.95
CA MET A 103 0.97 4.08 -2.60
C MET A 103 0.39 3.08 -1.61
N TRP A 104 -0.41 2.14 -2.09
CA TRP A 104 -0.83 1.01 -1.29
C TRP A 104 -0.85 -0.27 -2.13
N ALA A 105 -0.58 -1.38 -1.47
CA ALA A 105 -0.53 -2.69 -2.08
C ALA A 105 -1.34 -3.70 -1.28
N VAL A 106 -1.94 -4.66 -1.98
CA VAL A 106 -2.68 -5.79 -1.41
C VAL A 106 -1.88 -7.06 -1.64
N PHE A 107 -1.65 -7.82 -0.58
CA PHE A 107 -0.96 -9.11 -0.65
C PHE A 107 -1.90 -10.25 -0.29
N ARG A 108 -1.94 -11.27 -1.13
CA ARG A 108 -2.65 -12.52 -0.84
C ARG A 108 -1.93 -13.24 0.30
N THR A 109 -2.68 -13.65 1.28
CA THR A 109 -2.13 -14.34 2.46
C THR A 109 -2.87 -15.66 2.71
N PRO A 110 -2.80 -16.65 1.79
CA PRO A 110 -3.42 -17.94 1.98
C PRO A 110 -2.81 -18.75 3.12
N ALA A 111 -1.59 -18.43 3.51
CA ALA A 111 -0.89 -19.06 4.63
C ALA A 111 -0.27 -17.98 5.53
N ARG A 112 0.08 -18.36 6.76
CA ARG A 112 0.69 -17.46 7.75
C ARG A 112 2.02 -16.87 7.24
N GLU A 113 2.83 -17.68 6.60
CA GLU A 113 4.14 -17.30 6.05
C GLU A 113 4.05 -16.19 4.97
N ASP A 114 2.87 -15.97 4.40
CA ASP A 114 2.67 -14.92 3.41
C ASP A 114 2.58 -13.53 4.05
N ILE A 115 2.26 -13.46 5.36
CA ILE A 115 2.33 -12.23 6.14
C ILE A 115 3.80 -11.80 6.31
N ASP A 116 4.70 -12.75 6.55
CA ASP A 116 6.14 -12.51 6.61
C ASP A 116 6.68 -11.98 5.27
N ARG A 117 6.14 -12.43 4.14
CA ARG A 117 6.49 -11.90 2.81
C ARG A 117 6.06 -10.44 2.63
N ALA A 118 4.83 -10.09 3.07
CA ALA A 118 4.38 -8.69 3.06
C ALA A 118 5.25 -7.82 3.98
N PHE A 119 5.63 -8.33 5.15
CA PHE A 119 6.56 -7.67 6.06
C PHE A 119 7.96 -7.52 5.44
N TYR A 120 8.46 -8.53 4.74
CA TYR A 120 9.72 -8.46 4.01
C TYR A 120 9.69 -7.38 2.91
N CYS A 121 8.58 -7.21 2.19
CA CYS A 121 8.41 -6.09 1.26
C CYS A 121 8.60 -4.73 1.95
N VAL A 122 8.11 -4.55 3.18
CA VAL A 122 8.34 -3.31 3.94
C VAL A 122 9.82 -3.12 4.25
N ARG A 123 10.55 -4.17 4.66
CA ARG A 123 11.99 -4.11 4.93
C ARG A 123 12.77 -3.66 3.70
N VAL A 124 12.46 -4.24 2.55
CA VAL A 124 13.09 -3.86 1.26
C VAL A 124 12.69 -2.44 0.88
N ALA A 125 11.40 -2.09 0.94
CA ALA A 125 10.92 -0.75 0.59
C ALA A 125 11.57 0.34 1.45
N HIS A 126 11.68 0.12 2.77
CA HIS A 126 12.34 1.08 3.65
C HIS A 126 13.85 1.19 3.34
N SER A 127 14.54 0.08 3.03
CA SER A 127 15.94 0.10 2.60
C SER A 127 16.12 0.90 1.30
N MET A 128 15.16 0.82 0.36
CA MET A 128 15.18 1.63 -0.87
C MET A 128 14.96 3.12 -0.59
N VAL A 129 14.17 3.48 0.42
CA VAL A 129 14.05 4.88 0.88
C VAL A 129 15.38 5.39 1.44
N ILE A 130 16.12 4.57 2.17
CA ILE A 130 17.45 4.93 2.68
C ILE A 130 18.42 5.19 1.52
N ILE A 131 18.45 4.32 0.50
CA ILE A 131 19.24 4.51 -0.72
C ILE A 131 18.82 5.81 -1.43
N LEU A 132 17.53 6.03 -1.63
CA LEU A 132 17.04 7.26 -2.26
C LEU A 132 17.51 8.50 -1.50
N ASN A 133 17.45 8.49 -0.19
CA ASN A 133 17.90 9.61 0.65
C ASN A 133 19.42 9.84 0.52
N ARG A 134 20.25 8.78 0.41
CA ARG A 134 21.68 8.92 0.12
C ARG A 134 21.92 9.53 -1.26
N GLU A 135 21.18 9.09 -2.27
CA GLU A 135 21.25 9.65 -3.63
C GLU A 135 20.81 11.13 -3.69
N LEU A 136 19.79 11.51 -2.90
CA LEU A 136 19.37 12.90 -2.77
C LEU A 136 20.46 13.75 -2.09
N GLN A 137 21.04 13.26 -0.98
CA GLN A 137 22.16 13.92 -0.28
C GLN A 137 23.37 14.14 -1.18
N CYS A 138 23.76 13.15 -1.98
CA CYS A 138 24.86 13.28 -2.94
C CYS A 138 24.64 14.37 -4.01
N ARG A 139 23.39 14.87 -4.14
CA ARG A 139 22.99 15.91 -5.10
C ARG A 139 22.58 17.21 -4.43
N ASP A 140 22.85 17.36 -3.14
CA ASP A 140 22.40 18.51 -2.32
C ASP A 140 20.87 18.74 -2.39
N LEU A 141 20.10 17.64 -2.51
CA LEU A 141 18.64 17.68 -2.52
C LEU A 141 18.08 17.31 -1.14
N PRO A 142 16.89 17.85 -0.78
CA PRO A 142 16.22 17.49 0.46
C PRO A 142 15.88 16.00 0.53
N THR A 143 16.12 15.38 1.67
CA THR A 143 15.70 14.01 1.97
C THR A 143 14.22 13.95 2.32
N ILE A 144 13.64 12.75 2.22
CA ILE A 144 12.24 12.50 2.58
C ILE A 144 12.14 11.55 3.78
N GLU A 145 11.09 11.73 4.56
CA GLU A 145 10.64 10.77 5.55
C GLU A 145 9.40 10.06 5.03
N VAL A 146 9.28 8.77 5.33
CA VAL A 146 8.21 7.91 4.82
C VAL A 146 7.59 7.12 5.96
N GLY A 147 6.26 7.07 5.99
CA GLY A 147 5.51 6.21 6.90
C GLY A 147 5.01 4.97 6.17
N PHE A 148 5.23 3.81 6.79
CA PHE A 148 4.71 2.52 6.36
C PHE A 148 3.66 2.04 7.35
N GLY A 149 2.50 1.61 6.86
CA GLY A 149 1.46 0.99 7.66
C GLY A 149 1.10 -0.37 7.07
N LEU A 150 1.30 -1.44 7.84
CA LEU A 150 0.94 -2.79 7.44
C LEU A 150 -0.15 -3.33 8.36
N ALA A 151 -1.26 -3.76 7.78
CA ALA A 151 -2.37 -4.38 8.50
C ALA A 151 -2.80 -5.68 7.82
N TRP A 152 -3.38 -6.60 8.59
CA TRP A 152 -3.91 -7.85 8.08
C TRP A 152 -5.35 -8.05 8.56
N GLY A 153 -6.24 -8.49 7.67
CA GLY A 153 -7.64 -8.71 8.02
C GLY A 153 -8.53 -8.90 6.80
N ASP A 154 -9.85 -8.83 7.07
CA ASP A 154 -10.87 -9.06 6.08
C ASP A 154 -10.91 -7.95 5.03
N ILE A 155 -11.00 -8.38 3.77
CA ILE A 155 -11.08 -7.53 2.60
C ILE A 155 -12.10 -8.10 1.61
N CYS A 156 -12.87 -7.22 1.00
CA CYS A 156 -13.74 -7.56 -0.13
C CYS A 156 -13.15 -7.02 -1.42
N MET A 157 -13.12 -7.84 -2.45
CA MET A 157 -12.73 -7.46 -3.81
C MET A 157 -13.92 -7.61 -4.75
N HIS A 158 -14.23 -6.58 -5.54
CA HIS A 158 -15.35 -6.56 -6.48
C HIS A 158 -15.10 -5.67 -7.69
N TRP A 159 -15.89 -5.83 -8.75
CA TRP A 159 -15.84 -4.96 -9.92
C TRP A 159 -16.87 -3.83 -9.82
N PRO A 160 -16.53 -2.62 -10.29
CA PRO A 160 -17.52 -1.57 -10.43
C PRO A 160 -18.51 -1.95 -11.55
N LEU A 161 -19.79 -2.04 -11.22
CA LEU A 161 -20.89 -2.48 -12.10
C LEU A 161 -21.13 -1.60 -13.35
N SER A 162 -20.45 -0.47 -13.47
CA SER A 162 -20.68 0.53 -14.53
C SER A 162 -19.59 0.63 -15.59
N MET A 163 -18.55 -0.19 -15.49
CA MET A 163 -17.38 -0.11 -16.37
C MET A 163 -17.30 -1.32 -17.29
N SER A 164 -16.83 -1.12 -18.52
CA SER A 164 -16.55 -2.23 -19.44
C SER A 164 -15.37 -3.07 -18.94
N SER A 165 -15.38 -4.36 -19.21
CA SER A 165 -14.44 -5.35 -18.70
C SER A 165 -12.97 -5.10 -19.04
N GLU A 166 -12.68 -4.27 -20.02
CA GLU A 166 -11.31 -4.07 -20.52
C GLU A 166 -10.55 -2.96 -19.78
N ASP A 167 -11.27 -2.06 -19.06
CA ASP A 167 -10.69 -0.86 -18.43
C ASP A 167 -10.88 -0.81 -16.91
N SER A 168 -11.41 -1.85 -16.29
CA SER A 168 -11.81 -1.80 -14.88
C SER A 168 -10.73 -2.36 -13.97
N ALA A 169 -10.22 -1.51 -13.06
CA ALA A 169 -9.47 -1.99 -11.89
C ALA A 169 -10.45 -2.61 -10.88
N ALA A 170 -10.00 -3.64 -10.17
CA ALA A 170 -10.76 -4.20 -9.06
C ALA A 170 -10.92 -3.14 -7.97
N LEU A 171 -12.09 -3.09 -7.35
CA LEU A 171 -12.32 -2.28 -6.17
C LEU A 171 -12.13 -3.13 -4.93
N TYR A 172 -11.49 -2.54 -3.94
CA TYR A 172 -11.27 -3.16 -2.65
C TYR A 172 -11.99 -2.36 -1.56
N SER A 173 -12.60 -3.07 -0.62
CA SER A 173 -13.22 -2.49 0.56
C SER A 173 -12.98 -3.39 1.78
N GLY A 174 -12.83 -2.79 2.95
CA GLY A 174 -12.57 -3.50 4.20
C GLY A 174 -11.92 -2.59 5.22
N GLU A 175 -12.11 -2.89 6.50
CA GLU A 175 -11.51 -2.12 7.59
C GLU A 175 -9.97 -2.19 7.56
N VAL A 176 -9.42 -3.30 7.10
CA VAL A 176 -7.96 -3.49 6.98
C VAL A 176 -7.29 -2.40 6.14
N ILE A 177 -7.96 -1.91 5.08
CA ILE A 177 -7.44 -0.84 4.22
C ILE A 177 -7.34 0.47 5.00
N ASN A 178 -8.41 0.84 5.71
CA ASN A 178 -8.44 2.05 6.51
C ASN A 178 -7.42 1.99 7.66
N ARG A 179 -7.26 0.82 8.26
CA ARG A 179 -6.29 0.59 9.33
C ARG A 179 -4.86 0.75 8.83
N ALA A 180 -4.49 0.11 7.73
CA ALA A 180 -3.18 0.26 7.11
C ALA A 180 -2.88 1.73 6.73
N ALA A 181 -3.87 2.44 6.15
CA ALA A 181 -3.75 3.86 5.82
C ALA A 181 -3.55 4.74 7.06
N THR A 182 -4.28 4.44 8.15
CA THR A 182 -4.14 5.16 9.42
C THR A 182 -2.76 4.93 10.02
N LEU A 183 -2.29 3.68 10.08
CA LEU A 183 -0.95 3.34 10.56
C LEU A 183 0.13 4.08 9.75
N ALA A 184 0.08 4.03 8.43
CA ALA A 184 1.01 4.76 7.58
C ALA A 184 0.99 6.26 7.88
N SER A 185 -0.19 6.86 8.09
CA SER A 185 -0.32 8.28 8.39
C SER A 185 0.24 8.68 9.76
N GLN A 186 0.33 7.76 10.70
CA GLN A 186 0.85 7.97 12.05
C GLN A 186 2.34 7.62 12.20
N ALA A 187 2.92 6.89 11.26
CA ALA A 187 4.34 6.54 11.26
C ALA A 187 5.21 7.74 10.91
N SER A 188 6.43 7.82 11.41
CA SER A 188 7.41 8.89 11.14
C SER A 188 6.84 10.32 11.28
N LEU A 189 5.98 10.58 12.27
CA LEU A 189 5.46 11.93 12.51
C LEU A 189 6.50 12.84 13.15
N THR A 190 7.44 12.27 13.91
CA THR A 190 8.57 12.95 14.48
C THR A 190 9.83 12.11 14.25
N HIS A 191 11.02 12.71 14.36
CA HIS A 191 12.30 11.98 14.26
C HIS A 191 12.49 10.87 15.32
N ALA A 192 11.66 10.85 16.36
CA ALA A 192 11.67 9.82 17.39
C ALA A 192 10.72 8.65 17.05
N ASP A 193 9.84 8.82 16.09
CA ASP A 193 8.88 7.79 15.69
C ASP A 193 9.50 6.84 14.67
N HIS A 194 9.17 5.58 14.76
CA HIS A 194 9.62 4.58 13.79
C HIS A 194 8.85 4.68 12.46
N PRO A 195 9.51 4.34 11.34
CA PRO A 195 8.92 4.44 10.01
C PRO A 195 7.84 3.39 9.74
N LEU A 196 7.83 2.27 10.44
CA LEU A 196 6.82 1.22 10.31
C LEU A 196 5.92 1.12 11.53
N LEU A 197 4.61 1.12 11.27
CA LEU A 197 3.61 0.67 12.23
C LEU A 197 2.85 -0.54 11.66
N VAL A 198 2.59 -1.52 12.52
CA VAL A 198 1.79 -2.71 12.17
C VAL A 198 0.69 -2.92 13.21
N ASP A 199 -0.44 -3.48 12.78
CA ASP A 199 -1.51 -3.86 13.70
C ASP A 199 -1.18 -5.15 14.48
N GLU A 200 -1.97 -5.43 15.51
CA GLU A 200 -1.81 -6.62 16.35
C GLU A 200 -1.94 -7.91 15.52
N ALA A 201 -2.87 -7.93 14.57
CA ALA A 201 -3.11 -9.10 13.72
C ALA A 201 -1.89 -9.45 12.84
N VAL A 202 -1.16 -8.45 12.33
CA VAL A 202 0.13 -8.68 11.66
C VAL A 202 1.14 -9.23 12.65
N TYR A 203 1.34 -8.55 13.80
CA TYR A 203 2.36 -8.94 14.76
C TYR A 203 2.20 -10.38 15.27
N GLU A 204 0.98 -10.78 15.65
CA GLU A 204 0.69 -12.13 16.15
C GLU A 204 0.94 -13.23 15.12
N ASN A 205 0.85 -12.90 13.84
CA ASN A 205 1.03 -13.84 12.74
C ASN A 205 2.42 -13.79 12.10
N LEU A 206 3.28 -12.87 12.47
CA LEU A 206 4.69 -12.88 12.05
C LEU A 206 5.47 -14.04 12.66
N ASP A 207 6.49 -14.49 11.95
CA ASP A 207 7.52 -15.38 12.50
C ASP A 207 8.22 -14.72 13.71
N PRO A 208 8.59 -15.48 14.76
CA PRO A 208 9.28 -14.95 15.93
C PRO A 208 10.57 -14.15 15.63
N VAL A 209 11.25 -14.45 14.53
CA VAL A 209 12.43 -13.67 14.08
C VAL A 209 12.02 -12.28 13.60
N ASN A 210 10.89 -12.19 12.87
CA ASN A 210 10.37 -10.91 12.40
C ASN A 210 9.73 -10.08 13.53
N GLN A 211 9.09 -10.74 14.51
CA GLN A 211 8.55 -10.07 15.69
C GLN A 211 9.62 -9.31 16.49
N GLN A 212 10.88 -9.78 16.50
CA GLN A 212 11.98 -9.13 17.23
C GLN A 212 12.35 -7.73 16.70
N TRP A 213 11.95 -7.39 15.50
CA TRP A 213 12.12 -6.06 14.92
C TRP A 213 11.11 -5.04 15.42
N LEU A 214 10.10 -5.47 16.16
CA LEU A 214 8.97 -4.66 16.56
C LEU A 214 8.88 -4.54 18.08
N THR A 215 8.48 -3.36 18.55
CA THR A 215 8.17 -3.06 19.93
C THR A 215 6.77 -2.47 20.05
N TRP A 216 6.12 -2.63 21.20
CA TRP A 216 4.81 -2.04 21.42
C TRP A 216 4.90 -0.52 21.61
N ASN A 217 4.04 0.21 20.94
CA ASN A 217 3.92 1.66 21.07
C ASN A 217 2.60 2.00 21.78
N GLU A 218 2.68 2.36 23.04
CA GLU A 218 1.50 2.70 23.86
C GLU A 218 0.73 3.92 23.34
N ARG A 219 1.41 4.87 22.69
CA ARG A 219 0.78 6.09 22.17
C ARG A 219 -0.11 5.82 20.96
N SER A 220 0.33 4.95 20.09
CA SER A 220 -0.38 4.61 18.84
C SER A 220 -1.16 3.31 18.94
N GLU A 221 -1.08 2.63 20.10
CA GLU A 221 -1.73 1.33 20.37
C GLU A 221 -1.48 0.32 19.25
N CYS A 222 -0.22 0.22 18.81
CA CYS A 222 0.20 -0.68 17.74
C CYS A 222 1.67 -1.08 17.92
N TRP A 223 2.13 -2.02 17.13
CA TRP A 223 3.54 -2.41 17.07
C TRP A 223 4.29 -1.50 16.08
N HIS A 224 5.52 -1.13 16.40
CA HIS A 224 6.34 -0.29 15.55
C HIS A 224 7.79 -0.75 15.49
N GLY A 225 8.49 -0.37 14.42
CA GLY A 225 9.89 -0.69 14.25
C GLY A 225 10.60 0.09 13.15
N ASN A 226 11.93 0.09 13.27
CA ASN A 226 12.81 0.59 12.22
C ASN A 226 13.42 -0.63 11.51
N VAL A 227 12.70 -1.15 10.53
CA VAL A 227 13.02 -2.41 9.87
C VAL A 227 13.74 -2.17 8.54
N VAL A 228 14.80 -2.94 8.27
CA VAL A 228 15.58 -2.85 7.03
C VAL A 228 15.95 -4.26 6.54
N ASP A 229 16.24 -4.37 5.27
CA ASP A 229 16.91 -5.56 4.74
C ASP A 229 18.41 -5.44 5.01
N GLU A 230 18.98 -6.41 5.70
CA GLU A 230 20.36 -6.38 6.15
C GLU A 230 21.36 -6.38 4.99
N TYR A 231 21.06 -7.11 3.92
CA TYR A 231 21.93 -7.18 2.75
C TYR A 231 21.95 -5.83 2.00
N ILE A 232 20.78 -5.25 1.77
CA ILE A 232 20.64 -3.94 1.12
C ILE A 232 21.31 -2.85 1.98
N ASN A 233 21.10 -2.90 3.30
CA ASN A 233 21.71 -1.94 4.21
C ASN A 233 23.25 -2.04 4.21
N ALA A 234 23.80 -3.26 4.25
CA ALA A 234 25.25 -3.47 4.17
C ALA A 234 25.83 -2.98 2.83
N TRP A 235 25.12 -3.23 1.71
CA TRP A 235 25.50 -2.71 0.41
C TRP A 235 25.47 -1.18 0.39
N THR A 236 24.45 -0.55 0.96
CA THR A 236 24.29 0.90 1.02
C THR A 236 25.46 1.55 1.77
N LEU A 237 25.81 1.01 2.95
CA LEU A 237 26.96 1.49 3.72
C LEU A 237 28.26 1.39 2.92
N ALA A 238 28.48 0.30 2.20
CA ALA A 238 29.68 0.11 1.38
C ALA A 238 29.76 1.07 0.16
N GLN A 239 28.63 1.62 -0.30
CA GLN A 239 28.61 2.54 -1.45
C GLN A 239 28.74 4.02 -1.05
N TYR A 240 28.23 4.41 0.11
CA TYR A 240 28.05 5.84 0.45
C TYR A 240 28.84 6.29 1.70
N ASP A 241 29.42 5.37 2.48
CA ASP A 241 30.34 5.63 3.61
C ASP A 241 31.80 5.35 3.24
#